data_5bd5aaeeec6b87408530d798b559eb51
#
_entry.id   5bd5aaeeec6b87408530d798b559eb51
#
_cell.length_a   1.000
_cell.length_b   1.000
_cell.length_c   1.000
_cell.angle_alpha   90.00
_cell.angle_beta   90.00
_cell.angle_gamma   90.00
#
_symmetry.space_group_name_H-M   'P 1'
#
loop_
_entity.id
_entity.type
_entity.pdbx_description
1 polymer ?
#
loop_
_entity_poly.entity_id
_entity_poly.type
_entity_poly.pdbx_seq_one_letter_code
_entity_poly.pdbx_strand_id
1 'polypeptide(L)'
;MAKTIAAISTPAGTGGISIVRMTGDKTLAIINEIFRPINKRPIDPDKDNRYLRYGHIIGNDGEIVDEVMVAFMKAPATYTREDVCEINCHGSFVAVREILNLLLDKGADLAEPGEFTKRAFLNGRIDLSQAEAVLDIINSTNKLSASQGISQLQGSLTKKIREIRTELKEGLARLEYSINFTEDGEDLPVSDITAYIKKAQAKIDELASTLNKGKLVKDEMCIRDRFKVE
;
A
#
# COMPACT_ATOMS: atom_id res chain seq x y z
N MET A 1 -16.47 -7.91 -11.07
CA MET A 1 -15.10 -7.55 -11.48
C MET A 1 -14.78 -6.20 -10.89
N ALA A 2 -13.59 -6.03 -10.33
CA ALA A 2 -13.18 -4.74 -9.80
C ALA A 2 -13.00 -3.75 -10.96
N LYS A 3 -13.51 -2.52 -10.82
CA LYS A 3 -13.37 -1.47 -11.83
C LYS A 3 -11.88 -1.10 -11.97
N THR A 4 -11.44 -0.83 -13.20
CA THR A 4 -10.10 -0.26 -13.42
C THR A 4 -10.10 1.20 -13.02
N ILE A 5 -9.12 1.63 -12.22
CA ILE A 5 -8.98 3.00 -11.76
C ILE A 5 -7.68 3.64 -12.22
N ALA A 6 -7.68 4.95 -12.36
CA ALA A 6 -6.49 5.73 -12.71
C ALA A 6 -6.38 7.00 -11.85
N ALA A 7 -5.15 7.42 -11.57
CA ALA A 7 -4.86 8.68 -10.90
C ALA A 7 -3.46 9.21 -11.23
N ILE A 8 -3.26 10.50 -11.03
CA ILE A 8 -1.94 11.13 -10.98
C ILE A 8 -1.30 10.74 -9.65
N SER A 9 -0.13 10.10 -9.67
CA SER A 9 0.55 9.58 -8.48
C SER A 9 1.67 10.48 -7.96
N THR A 10 2.05 11.51 -8.69
CA THR A 10 3.03 12.53 -8.29
C THR A 10 2.34 13.74 -7.69
N PRO A 11 3.00 14.48 -6.77
CA PRO A 11 2.45 15.73 -6.23
C PRO A 11 2.10 16.73 -7.34
N ALA A 12 1.10 17.59 -7.09
CA ALA A 12 0.76 18.68 -7.99
C ALA A 12 1.91 19.69 -8.07
N GLY A 13 2.28 20.09 -9.29
CA GLY A 13 3.35 21.06 -9.56
C GLY A 13 4.04 20.79 -10.88
N THR A 14 4.93 21.69 -11.29
CA THR A 14 5.78 21.50 -12.47
C THR A 14 7.04 20.73 -12.10
N GLY A 15 7.36 19.69 -12.86
CA GLY A 15 8.55 18.87 -12.64
C GLY A 15 9.07 18.26 -13.94
N GLY A 16 10.23 17.62 -13.90
CA GLY A 16 10.75 16.94 -15.09
C GLY A 16 9.92 15.70 -15.45
N ILE A 17 9.39 15.00 -14.46
CA ILE A 17 8.63 13.75 -14.63
C ILE A 17 7.39 13.76 -13.73
N SER A 18 6.27 13.29 -14.29
CA SER A 18 5.07 12.92 -13.53
C SER A 18 4.64 11.50 -13.87
N ILE A 19 3.91 10.87 -12.95
CA ILE A 19 3.44 9.51 -13.10
C ILE A 19 1.91 9.48 -13.05
N VAL A 20 1.29 8.97 -14.09
CA VAL A 20 -0.12 8.57 -14.09
C VAL A 20 -0.16 7.05 -13.89
N ARG A 21 -0.88 6.60 -12.87
CA ARG A 21 -0.99 5.19 -12.50
C ARG A 21 -2.40 4.68 -12.75
N MET A 22 -2.50 3.45 -13.23
CA MET A 22 -3.76 2.74 -13.46
C MET A 22 -3.65 1.32 -12.87
N THR A 23 -4.76 0.78 -12.32
CA THR A 23 -4.84 -0.60 -11.84
C THR A 23 -6.23 -1.20 -12.08
N GLY A 24 -6.28 -2.50 -12.36
CA GLY A 24 -7.50 -3.27 -12.55
C GLY A 24 -7.50 -4.12 -13.82
N ASP A 25 -8.61 -4.79 -14.08
CA ASP A 25 -8.74 -5.83 -15.11
C ASP A 25 -8.54 -5.32 -16.55
N LYS A 26 -8.89 -4.05 -16.84
CA LYS A 26 -8.78 -3.46 -18.17
C LYS A 26 -7.43 -2.75 -18.43
N THR A 27 -6.52 -2.76 -17.46
CA THR A 27 -5.25 -2.00 -17.50
C THR A 27 -4.46 -2.28 -18.79
N LEU A 28 -4.27 -3.56 -19.17
CA LEU A 28 -3.53 -3.92 -20.35
C LEU A 28 -4.24 -3.48 -21.65
N ALA A 29 -5.55 -3.63 -21.71
CA ALA A 29 -6.33 -3.25 -22.89
C ALA A 29 -6.27 -1.73 -23.11
N ILE A 30 -6.53 -0.96 -22.05
CA ILE A 30 -6.52 0.51 -22.13
C ILE A 30 -5.15 1.05 -22.54
N ILE A 31 -4.06 0.56 -21.91
CA ILE A 31 -2.73 1.08 -22.30
C ILE A 31 -2.36 0.75 -23.74
N ASN A 32 -2.73 -0.41 -24.24
CA ASN A 32 -2.44 -0.79 -25.64
C ASN A 32 -3.28 0.01 -26.66
N GLU A 33 -4.38 0.64 -26.24
CA GLU A 33 -5.14 1.53 -27.12
C GLU A 33 -4.48 2.88 -27.33
N ILE A 34 -3.90 3.45 -26.25
CA ILE A 34 -3.37 4.83 -26.26
C ILE A 34 -1.85 4.91 -26.43
N PHE A 35 -1.11 3.85 -26.11
CA PHE A 35 0.35 3.83 -26.17
C PHE A 35 0.87 3.27 -27.49
N ARG A 36 1.79 3.97 -28.10
CA ARG A 36 2.49 3.54 -29.33
C ARG A 36 3.99 3.40 -29.02
N PRO A 37 4.46 2.18 -28.75
CA PRO A 37 5.88 1.91 -28.54
C PRO A 37 6.69 2.19 -29.80
N ILE A 38 7.93 2.66 -29.66
CA ILE A 38 8.83 2.94 -30.77
C ILE A 38 9.05 1.69 -31.66
N ASN A 39 9.14 0.51 -31.04
CA ASN A 39 9.30 -0.75 -31.77
C ASN A 39 8.00 -1.30 -32.36
N LYS A 40 6.91 -0.53 -32.33
CA LYS A 40 5.58 -0.86 -32.87
C LYS A 40 4.94 -2.16 -32.37
N ARG A 41 5.51 -2.81 -31.33
CA ARG A 41 4.96 -4.00 -30.70
C ARG A 41 4.13 -3.61 -29.47
N PRO A 42 2.85 -4.00 -29.39
CA PRO A 42 2.02 -3.79 -28.21
C PRO A 42 2.70 -4.34 -26.93
N ILE A 43 2.28 -3.87 -25.77
CA ILE A 43 2.73 -4.43 -24.49
C ILE A 43 2.25 -5.88 -24.40
N ASP A 44 3.21 -6.77 -24.19
CA ASP A 44 2.98 -8.19 -23.94
C ASP A 44 3.18 -8.46 -22.45
N PRO A 45 2.15 -8.87 -21.71
CA PRO A 45 2.20 -8.98 -20.25
C PRO A 45 3.21 -10.03 -19.74
N ASP A 46 3.64 -10.95 -20.57
CA ASP A 46 4.61 -11.99 -20.20
C ASP A 46 6.06 -11.56 -20.51
N LYS A 47 6.25 -10.80 -21.58
CA LYS A 47 7.59 -10.35 -22.03
C LYS A 47 7.99 -8.99 -21.45
N ASP A 48 7.01 -8.11 -21.27
CA ASP A 48 7.24 -6.71 -20.88
C ASP A 48 6.93 -6.48 -19.38
N ASN A 49 6.63 -7.54 -18.61
CA ASN A 49 6.35 -7.42 -17.19
C ASN A 49 7.49 -6.75 -16.43
N ARG A 50 7.24 -5.54 -15.93
CA ARG A 50 8.20 -4.66 -15.22
C ARG A 50 9.34 -4.11 -16.05
N TYR A 51 9.24 -4.17 -17.37
CA TYR A 51 10.16 -3.47 -18.25
C TYR A 51 9.59 -2.10 -18.65
N LEU A 52 10.46 -1.10 -18.67
CA LEU A 52 10.10 0.21 -19.21
C LEU A 52 10.07 0.17 -20.72
N ARG A 53 8.95 0.57 -21.29
CA ARG A 53 8.72 0.65 -22.73
C ARG A 53 8.63 2.12 -23.12
N TYR A 54 9.54 2.53 -24.00
CA TYR A 54 9.59 3.88 -24.54
C TYR A 54 8.66 4.04 -25.74
N GLY A 55 7.96 5.16 -25.83
CA GLY A 55 7.01 5.46 -26.90
C GLY A 55 6.22 6.73 -26.67
N HIS A 56 5.08 6.83 -27.33
CA HIS A 56 4.22 8.01 -27.30
C HIS A 56 2.81 7.65 -26.83
N ILE A 57 2.18 8.55 -26.10
CA ILE A 57 0.74 8.54 -25.88
C ILE A 57 0.07 9.27 -27.02
N ILE A 58 -0.95 8.65 -27.59
CA ILE A 58 -1.72 9.18 -28.71
C ILE A 58 -3.10 9.60 -28.22
N GLY A 59 -3.48 10.82 -28.55
CA GLY A 59 -4.78 11.39 -28.24
C GLY A 59 -5.92 10.77 -29.06
N ASN A 60 -7.15 11.10 -28.72
CA ASN A 60 -8.34 10.66 -29.47
C ASN A 60 -8.40 11.25 -30.89
N ASP A 61 -7.71 12.34 -31.14
CA ASP A 61 -7.53 12.98 -32.44
C ASP A 61 -6.42 12.35 -33.32
N GLY A 62 -5.65 11.42 -32.74
CA GLY A 62 -4.51 10.78 -33.39
C GLY A 62 -3.18 11.52 -33.25
N GLU A 63 -3.16 12.67 -32.58
CA GLU A 63 -1.95 13.45 -32.34
C GLU A 63 -1.15 12.91 -31.15
N ILE A 64 0.14 13.21 -31.10
CA ILE A 64 1.01 12.83 -29.99
C ILE A 64 0.74 13.78 -28.83
N VAL A 65 0.30 13.23 -27.70
CA VAL A 65 0.10 13.97 -26.44
C VAL A 65 1.42 14.16 -25.73
N ASP A 66 2.20 13.08 -25.58
CA ASP A 66 3.50 13.15 -24.92
C ASP A 66 4.38 11.95 -25.29
N GLU A 67 5.67 12.12 -25.11
CA GLU A 67 6.69 11.09 -25.19
C GLU A 67 6.95 10.52 -23.80
N VAL A 68 6.74 9.21 -23.63
CA VAL A 68 6.61 8.59 -22.30
C VAL A 68 7.41 7.30 -22.17
N MET A 69 7.60 6.90 -20.91
CA MET A 69 8.04 5.55 -20.54
C MET A 69 6.92 4.84 -19.79
N VAL A 70 6.48 3.70 -20.29
CA VAL A 70 5.39 2.90 -19.71
C VAL A 70 5.95 1.65 -19.05
N ALA A 71 5.56 1.41 -17.80
CA ALA A 71 5.82 0.18 -17.06
C ALA A 71 4.51 -0.57 -16.84
N PHE A 72 4.38 -1.76 -17.39
CA PHE A 72 3.29 -2.68 -17.09
C PHE A 72 3.74 -3.73 -16.08
N MET A 73 2.91 -3.99 -15.07
CA MET A 73 3.19 -4.95 -14.00
C MET A 73 2.01 -5.91 -13.88
N LYS A 74 2.26 -7.19 -14.17
CA LYS A 74 1.25 -8.24 -14.15
C LYS A 74 0.95 -8.70 -12.71
N ALA A 75 -0.33 -8.88 -12.43
CA ALA A 75 -0.80 -9.51 -11.18
C ALA A 75 -0.20 -10.91 -10.98
N PRO A 76 -0.09 -11.42 -9.72
CA PRO A 76 -0.45 -10.77 -8.46
C PRO A 76 0.71 -10.03 -7.79
N ALA A 77 1.90 -10.01 -8.39
CA ALA A 77 3.09 -9.45 -7.77
C ALA A 77 3.20 -7.93 -8.01
N THR A 78 2.14 -7.17 -7.68
CA THR A 78 2.00 -5.72 -7.86
C THR A 78 1.61 -5.05 -6.56
N TYR A 79 1.51 -3.71 -6.56
CA TYR A 79 1.10 -2.96 -5.36
C TYR A 79 -0.32 -3.31 -4.93
N THR A 80 -1.26 -3.42 -5.85
CA THR A 80 -2.67 -3.71 -5.57
C THR A 80 -3.03 -5.20 -5.66
N ARG A 81 -2.10 -6.06 -6.08
CA ARG A 81 -2.32 -7.44 -6.54
C ARG A 81 -3.22 -7.57 -7.77
N GLU A 82 -3.52 -6.47 -8.42
CA GLU A 82 -4.15 -6.40 -9.74
C GLU A 82 -3.09 -6.05 -10.79
N ASP A 83 -3.44 -6.06 -12.08
CA ASP A 83 -2.57 -5.51 -13.10
C ASP A 83 -2.39 -4.00 -12.84
N VAL A 84 -1.15 -3.54 -12.92
CA VAL A 84 -0.80 -2.13 -12.71
C VAL A 84 -0.04 -1.60 -13.92
N CYS A 85 -0.33 -0.38 -14.31
CA CYS A 85 0.42 0.35 -15.32
C CYS A 85 0.84 1.72 -14.78
N GLU A 86 2.09 2.09 -14.97
CA GLU A 86 2.62 3.41 -14.69
C GLU A 86 3.10 4.05 -15.98
N ILE A 87 2.60 5.26 -16.26
CA ILE A 87 2.97 6.10 -17.40
C ILE A 87 3.82 7.23 -16.85
N ASN A 88 5.12 7.18 -17.11
CA ASN A 88 6.05 8.23 -16.76
C ASN A 88 6.07 9.23 -17.92
N CYS A 89 5.50 10.39 -17.72
CA CYS A 89 5.33 11.48 -18.69
C CYS A 89 6.05 12.74 -18.23
N HIS A 90 6.12 13.75 -19.09
CA HIS A 90 6.63 15.05 -18.67
C HIS A 90 5.72 15.67 -17.61
N GLY A 91 6.31 16.31 -16.60
CA GLY A 91 5.61 16.94 -15.47
C GLY A 91 4.88 18.23 -15.82
N SER A 92 4.29 18.32 -17.01
CA SER A 92 3.42 19.39 -17.45
C SER A 92 2.00 19.13 -16.96
N PHE A 93 1.37 20.13 -16.36
CA PHE A 93 -0.03 20.04 -15.93
C PHE A 93 -0.97 19.63 -17.06
N VAL A 94 -0.70 20.13 -18.29
CA VAL A 94 -1.51 19.83 -19.48
C VAL A 94 -1.37 18.36 -19.88
N ALA A 95 -0.12 17.89 -20.10
CA ALA A 95 0.14 16.52 -20.54
C ALA A 95 -0.38 15.48 -19.54
N VAL A 96 -0.10 15.67 -18.24
CA VAL A 96 -0.54 14.76 -17.17
C VAL A 96 -2.06 14.64 -17.11
N ARG A 97 -2.77 15.79 -17.22
CA ARG A 97 -4.24 15.82 -17.18
C ARG A 97 -4.84 15.19 -18.44
N GLU A 98 -4.25 15.44 -19.59
CA GLU A 98 -4.72 14.86 -20.85
C GLU A 98 -4.54 13.34 -20.86
N ILE A 99 -3.39 12.82 -20.41
CA ILE A 99 -3.17 11.39 -20.26
C ILE A 99 -4.20 10.78 -19.30
N LEU A 100 -4.47 11.42 -18.14
CA LEU A 100 -5.50 10.93 -17.23
C LEU A 100 -6.88 10.89 -17.89
N ASN A 101 -7.28 11.97 -18.57
CA ASN A 101 -8.56 12.03 -19.26
C ASN A 101 -8.70 10.92 -20.32
N LEU A 102 -7.64 10.66 -21.10
CA LEU A 102 -7.62 9.55 -22.05
C LEU A 102 -7.86 8.20 -21.40
N LEU A 103 -7.25 7.93 -20.22
CA LEU A 103 -7.50 6.70 -19.49
C LEU A 103 -8.98 6.59 -19.03
N LEU A 104 -9.57 7.71 -18.59
CA LEU A 104 -10.97 7.75 -18.19
C LEU A 104 -11.91 7.54 -19.38
N ASP A 105 -11.64 8.17 -20.53
CA ASP A 105 -12.39 8.01 -21.78
C ASP A 105 -12.36 6.55 -22.28
N LYS A 106 -11.25 5.83 -22.03
CA LYS A 106 -11.09 4.41 -22.37
C LYS A 106 -11.68 3.46 -21.34
N GLY A 107 -12.34 3.99 -20.30
CA GLY A 107 -13.13 3.21 -19.34
C GLY A 107 -12.43 2.85 -18.05
N ALA A 108 -11.41 3.60 -17.67
CA ALA A 108 -10.96 3.67 -16.28
C ALA A 108 -11.86 4.65 -15.51
N ASP A 109 -12.06 4.42 -14.21
CA ASP A 109 -12.67 5.38 -13.29
C ASP A 109 -11.58 6.21 -12.61
N LEU A 110 -11.90 7.44 -12.21
CA LEU A 110 -10.98 8.23 -11.39
C LEU A 110 -10.88 7.60 -9.99
N ALA A 111 -9.64 7.33 -9.56
CA ALA A 111 -9.40 6.74 -8.24
C ALA A 111 -9.78 7.72 -7.11
N GLU A 112 -10.39 7.19 -6.06
CA GLU A 112 -10.58 7.91 -4.80
C GLU A 112 -9.23 8.10 -4.06
N PRO A 113 -9.09 9.12 -3.20
CA PRO A 113 -7.91 9.27 -2.35
C PRO A 113 -7.65 7.98 -1.55
N GLY A 114 -6.42 7.45 -1.66
CA GLY A 114 -6.01 6.23 -0.97
C GLY A 114 -6.53 4.91 -1.59
N GLU A 115 -7.26 4.94 -2.71
CA GLU A 115 -7.89 3.74 -3.27
C GLU A 115 -6.90 2.64 -3.67
N PHE A 116 -5.72 2.97 -4.18
CA PHE A 116 -4.69 1.98 -4.47
C PHE A 116 -4.26 1.21 -3.22
N THR A 117 -4.08 1.91 -2.09
CA THR A 117 -3.73 1.30 -0.80
C THR A 117 -4.90 0.51 -0.22
N LYS A 118 -6.13 1.00 -0.36
CA LYS A 118 -7.36 0.27 0.00
C LYS A 118 -7.45 -1.06 -0.75
N ARG A 119 -7.16 -1.08 -2.06
CA ARG A 119 -7.14 -2.31 -2.86
C ARG A 119 -6.01 -3.26 -2.44
N ALA A 120 -4.82 -2.73 -2.13
CA ALA A 120 -3.73 -3.53 -1.60
C ALA A 120 -4.13 -4.24 -0.29
N PHE A 121 -4.89 -3.57 0.58
CA PHE A 121 -5.45 -4.15 1.80
C PHE A 121 -6.54 -5.19 1.49
N LEU A 122 -7.54 -4.85 0.69
CA LEU A 122 -8.65 -5.76 0.34
C LEU A 122 -8.16 -7.03 -0.36
N ASN A 123 -7.14 -6.93 -1.20
CA ASN A 123 -6.53 -8.05 -1.89
C ASN A 123 -5.48 -8.79 -1.01
N GLY A 124 -5.38 -8.46 0.27
CA GLY A 124 -4.56 -9.17 1.26
C GLY A 124 -3.04 -9.02 1.07
N ARG A 125 -2.57 -7.97 0.36
CA ARG A 125 -1.13 -7.67 0.25
C ARG A 125 -0.58 -7.08 1.55
N ILE A 126 -1.32 -6.18 2.15
CA ILE A 126 -0.98 -5.48 3.39
C ILE A 126 -2.14 -5.60 4.37
N ASP A 127 -1.87 -5.48 5.66
CA ASP A 127 -2.90 -5.37 6.69
C ASP A 127 -3.28 -3.90 6.95
N LEU A 128 -4.26 -3.68 7.83
CA LEU A 128 -4.77 -2.34 8.11
C LEU A 128 -3.69 -1.44 8.71
N SER A 129 -2.87 -1.96 9.64
CA SER A 129 -1.81 -1.17 10.26
C SER A 129 -0.72 -0.78 9.27
N GLN A 130 -0.44 -1.64 8.30
CA GLN A 130 0.48 -1.35 7.20
C GLN A 130 -0.11 -0.33 6.22
N ALA A 131 -1.43 -0.38 5.97
CA ALA A 131 -2.11 0.60 5.13
C ALA A 131 -2.05 2.01 5.75
N GLU A 132 -2.25 2.14 7.06
CA GLU A 132 -2.09 3.40 7.79
C GLU A 132 -0.63 3.89 7.74
N ALA A 133 0.33 2.99 7.87
CA ALA A 133 1.75 3.33 7.81
C ALA A 133 2.18 3.96 6.48
N VAL A 134 1.52 3.61 5.35
CA VAL A 134 1.79 4.25 4.05
C VAL A 134 1.53 5.75 4.12
N LEU A 135 0.42 6.18 4.71
CA LEU A 135 0.09 7.59 4.88
C LEU A 135 1.07 8.29 5.83
N ASP A 136 1.44 7.63 6.92
CA ASP A 136 2.43 8.15 7.88
C ASP A 136 3.80 8.38 7.24
N ILE A 137 4.24 7.48 6.35
CA ILE A 137 5.50 7.64 5.60
C ILE A 137 5.41 8.85 4.64
N ILE A 138 4.30 8.97 3.90
CA ILE A 138 4.10 10.07 2.94
C ILE A 138 4.11 11.42 3.64
N ASN A 139 3.49 11.51 4.83
CA ASN A 139 3.39 12.73 5.60
C ASN A 139 4.56 12.98 6.56
N SER A 140 5.56 12.08 6.59
CA SER A 140 6.68 12.20 7.51
C SER A 140 7.55 13.41 7.16
N THR A 141 7.81 14.25 8.16
CA THR A 141 8.63 15.46 8.01
C THR A 141 10.05 15.30 8.58
N ASN A 142 10.33 14.17 9.24
CA ASN A 142 11.61 13.91 9.87
C ASN A 142 12.02 12.43 9.78
N LYS A 143 13.32 12.17 9.93
CA LYS A 143 13.89 10.82 9.80
C LYS A 143 13.31 9.82 10.80
N LEU A 144 12.94 10.27 11.99
CA LEU A 144 12.42 9.37 13.05
C LEU A 144 11.00 8.91 12.70
N SER A 145 10.11 9.84 12.31
CA SER A 145 8.74 9.49 11.88
C SER A 145 8.75 8.60 10.63
N ALA A 146 9.60 8.89 9.66
CA ALA A 146 9.77 8.02 8.48
C ALA A 146 10.23 6.61 8.86
N SER A 147 11.22 6.49 9.76
CA SER A 147 11.72 5.18 10.22
C SER A 147 10.65 4.38 10.96
N GLN A 148 9.82 5.05 11.79
CA GLN A 148 8.68 4.41 12.48
C GLN A 148 7.62 3.92 11.47
N GLY A 149 7.25 4.73 10.49
CA GLY A 149 6.33 4.33 9.44
C GLY A 149 6.85 3.14 8.64
N ILE A 150 8.14 3.13 8.28
CA ILE A 150 8.77 1.99 7.59
C ILE A 150 8.72 0.73 8.44
N SER A 151 9.06 0.81 9.74
CA SER A 151 8.98 -0.33 10.66
C SER A 151 7.56 -0.89 10.75
N GLN A 152 6.56 -0.02 10.83
CA GLN A 152 5.15 -0.41 10.85
C GLN A 152 4.71 -1.03 9.52
N LEU A 153 5.14 -0.46 8.37
CA LEU A 153 4.90 -1.01 7.04
C LEU A 153 5.53 -2.41 6.87
N GLN A 154 6.66 -2.67 7.54
CA GLN A 154 7.29 -3.99 7.60
C GLN A 154 6.56 -4.98 8.51
N GLY A 155 5.47 -4.57 9.17
CA GLY A 155 4.61 -5.43 9.98
C GLY A 155 5.09 -5.64 11.42
N SER A 156 5.90 -4.74 11.97
CA SER A 156 6.38 -4.83 13.36
C SER A 156 5.24 -4.91 14.38
N LEU A 157 4.18 -4.11 14.23
CA LEU A 157 2.98 -4.15 15.07
C LEU A 157 2.22 -5.47 14.90
N THR A 158 1.99 -5.88 13.65
CA THR A 158 1.30 -7.13 13.32
C THR A 158 2.00 -8.35 13.92
N LYS A 159 3.33 -8.38 13.91
CA LYS A 159 4.13 -9.45 14.53
C LYS A 159 3.86 -9.52 16.03
N LYS A 160 3.93 -8.39 16.75
CA LYS A 160 3.66 -8.34 18.20
C LYS A 160 2.23 -8.76 18.53
N ILE A 161 1.23 -8.31 17.75
CA ILE A 161 -0.16 -8.74 17.94
C ILE A 161 -0.32 -10.25 17.71
N ARG A 162 0.35 -10.82 16.71
CA ARG A 162 0.34 -12.27 16.47
C ARG A 162 0.95 -13.06 17.60
N GLU A 163 2.03 -12.58 18.22
CA GLU A 163 2.64 -13.20 19.38
C GLU A 163 1.67 -13.23 20.57
N ILE A 164 0.99 -12.11 20.86
CA ILE A 164 -0.05 -12.05 21.90
C ILE A 164 -1.19 -13.02 21.62
N ARG A 165 -1.66 -13.04 20.37
CA ARG A 165 -2.72 -13.96 19.94
C ARG A 165 -2.31 -15.43 20.09
N THR A 166 -1.05 -15.77 19.82
CA THR A 166 -0.55 -17.14 19.99
C THR A 166 -0.58 -17.56 21.44
N GLU A 167 -0.10 -16.73 22.36
CA GLU A 167 -0.17 -17.01 23.80
C GLU A 167 -1.61 -17.29 24.27
N LEU A 168 -2.56 -16.43 23.86
CA LEU A 168 -3.97 -16.60 24.21
C LEU A 168 -4.58 -17.87 23.60
N LYS A 169 -4.22 -18.22 22.37
CA LYS A 169 -4.68 -19.45 21.71
C LYS A 169 -4.14 -20.71 22.39
N GLU A 170 -2.88 -20.70 22.82
CA GLU A 170 -2.29 -21.81 23.57
C GLU A 170 -3.00 -22.01 24.90
N GLY A 171 -3.28 -20.92 25.61
CA GLY A 171 -4.08 -20.98 26.86
C GLY A 171 -5.49 -21.52 26.64
N LEU A 172 -6.16 -21.06 25.55
CA LEU A 172 -7.50 -21.54 25.20
C LEU A 172 -7.51 -23.02 24.83
N ALA A 173 -6.55 -23.48 24.01
CA ALA A 173 -6.45 -24.88 23.61
C ALA A 173 -6.24 -25.81 24.81
N ARG A 174 -5.43 -25.40 25.78
CA ARG A 174 -5.25 -26.15 27.04
C ARG A 174 -6.52 -26.19 27.88
N LEU A 175 -7.26 -25.08 27.94
CA LEU A 175 -8.54 -25.02 28.64
C LEU A 175 -9.57 -25.96 28.00
N GLU A 176 -9.69 -25.92 26.67
CA GLU A 176 -10.59 -26.82 25.91
C GLU A 176 -10.21 -28.29 26.13
N TYR A 177 -8.92 -28.61 26.13
CA TYR A 177 -8.45 -29.96 26.40
C TYR A 177 -8.88 -30.44 27.81
N SER A 178 -8.65 -29.62 28.83
CA SER A 178 -9.04 -29.93 30.23
C SER A 178 -10.55 -30.15 30.38
N ILE A 179 -11.40 -29.40 29.69
CA ILE A 179 -12.85 -29.54 29.74
C ILE A 179 -13.32 -30.81 29.02
N ASN A 180 -12.71 -31.18 27.90
CA ASN A 180 -13.16 -32.30 27.07
C ASN A 180 -12.61 -33.65 27.51
N PHE A 181 -11.50 -33.70 28.27
CA PHE A 181 -10.80 -34.94 28.67
C PHE A 181 -10.65 -35.03 30.21
N THR A 182 -11.71 -34.71 30.94
CA THR A 182 -11.75 -34.78 32.41
C THR A 182 -11.57 -36.20 32.98
N GLU A 183 -11.76 -37.25 32.15
CA GLU A 183 -11.63 -38.66 32.59
C GLU A 183 -10.16 -39.11 32.66
N ASP A 184 -9.22 -38.44 32.02
CA ASP A 184 -7.80 -38.83 32.01
C ASP A 184 -6.96 -38.22 33.17
N GLY A 185 -7.59 -37.51 34.09
CA GLY A 185 -7.03 -37.22 35.44
C GLY A 185 -6.01 -36.09 35.53
N GLU A 186 -5.79 -35.29 34.50
CA GLU A 186 -4.99 -34.08 34.56
C GLU A 186 -5.89 -32.82 34.59
N ASP A 187 -6.40 -32.48 35.77
CA ASP A 187 -6.94 -31.13 36.00
C ASP A 187 -5.83 -30.11 35.76
N LEU A 188 -5.93 -29.35 34.68
CA LEU A 188 -5.04 -28.21 34.47
C LEU A 188 -5.31 -27.19 35.59
N PRO A 189 -4.31 -26.87 36.42
CA PRO A 189 -4.50 -25.91 37.47
C PRO A 189 -4.84 -24.53 36.87
N VAL A 190 -5.84 -23.85 37.41
CA VAL A 190 -6.26 -22.48 36.98
C VAL A 190 -5.08 -21.51 36.96
N SER A 191 -4.03 -21.78 37.74
CA SER A 191 -2.77 -21.05 37.75
C SER A 191 -2.10 -21.00 36.36
N ASP A 192 -2.14 -22.11 35.62
CA ASP A 192 -1.45 -22.24 34.34
C ASP A 192 -2.16 -21.42 33.24
N ILE A 193 -3.50 -21.44 33.24
CA ILE A 193 -4.31 -20.61 32.33
C ILE A 193 -4.09 -19.13 32.64
N THR A 194 -4.08 -18.78 33.92
CA THR A 194 -3.81 -17.41 34.39
C THR A 194 -2.42 -16.93 33.95
N ALA A 195 -1.44 -17.80 33.83
CA ALA A 195 -0.10 -17.47 33.38
C ALA A 195 -0.08 -17.01 31.88
N TYR A 196 -0.87 -17.66 31.01
CA TYR A 196 -0.99 -17.21 29.60
C TYR A 196 -1.63 -15.83 29.48
N ILE A 197 -2.70 -15.58 30.25
CA ILE A 197 -3.37 -14.28 30.30
C ILE A 197 -2.41 -13.18 30.79
N LYS A 198 -1.66 -13.44 31.87
CA LYS A 198 -0.67 -12.49 32.42
C LYS A 198 0.45 -12.19 31.41
N LYS A 199 0.95 -13.21 30.69
CA LYS A 199 1.95 -13.00 29.62
C LYS A 199 1.40 -12.13 28.49
N ALA A 200 0.18 -12.40 28.01
CA ALA A 200 -0.47 -11.61 26.99
C ALA A 200 -0.68 -10.16 27.47
N GLN A 201 -1.14 -9.97 28.71
CA GLN A 201 -1.34 -8.66 29.33
C GLN A 201 -0.03 -7.87 29.42
N ALA A 202 1.06 -8.48 29.88
CA ALA A 202 2.37 -7.82 29.95
C ALA A 202 2.86 -7.33 28.58
N LYS A 203 2.66 -8.12 27.51
CA LYS A 203 2.98 -7.71 26.14
C LYS A 203 2.10 -6.55 25.65
N ILE A 204 0.81 -6.53 26.02
CA ILE A 204 -0.11 -5.43 25.69
C ILE A 204 0.32 -4.16 26.42
N ASP A 205 0.65 -4.25 27.72
CA ASP A 205 1.08 -3.11 28.54
C ASP A 205 2.41 -2.52 28.01
N GLU A 206 3.34 -3.37 27.57
CA GLU A 206 4.56 -2.93 26.89
C GLU A 206 4.23 -2.13 25.63
N LEU A 207 3.35 -2.65 24.75
CA LEU A 207 2.91 -1.95 23.55
C LEU A 207 2.23 -0.61 23.89
N ALA A 208 1.32 -0.60 24.87
CA ALA A 208 0.60 0.59 25.30
C ALA A 208 1.55 1.68 25.84
N SER A 209 2.61 1.28 26.55
CA SER A 209 3.62 2.23 27.05
C SER A 209 4.38 2.98 25.96
N THR A 210 4.45 2.40 24.75
CA THR A 210 5.12 3.03 23.60
C THR A 210 4.25 4.06 22.88
N LEU A 211 2.92 4.03 23.05
CA LEU A 211 1.97 4.92 22.35
C LEU A 211 2.22 6.40 22.68
N ASN A 212 2.47 6.74 23.93
CA ASN A 212 2.71 8.13 24.34
C ASN A 212 4.02 8.69 23.77
N LYS A 213 5.06 7.85 23.62
CA LYS A 213 6.32 8.25 22.98
C LYS A 213 6.13 8.49 21.48
N GLY A 214 5.30 7.69 20.82
CA GLY A 214 4.98 7.85 19.40
C GLY A 214 4.18 9.11 19.10
N LYS A 215 3.21 9.49 19.95
CA LYS A 215 2.44 10.73 19.84
C LYS A 215 3.33 11.99 19.95
N LEU A 216 4.21 12.02 20.93
CA LEU A 216 5.14 13.15 21.10
C LEU A 216 6.04 13.36 19.89
N VAL A 217 6.49 12.29 19.24
CA VAL A 217 7.31 12.36 18.03
C VAL A 217 6.52 12.88 16.81
N LYS A 218 5.21 12.58 16.72
CA LYS A 218 4.33 13.13 15.66
C LYS A 218 3.97 14.60 15.89
N ASP A 219 3.67 14.99 17.13
CA ASP A 219 3.08 16.30 17.45
C ASP A 219 4.13 17.38 17.81
N GLU A 220 5.22 17.04 18.50
CA GLU A 220 6.18 18.04 18.99
C GLU A 220 7.16 18.58 17.92
N MET A 221 7.42 17.85 16.84
CA MET A 221 8.33 18.37 15.80
C MET A 221 7.67 19.37 14.86
N CYS A 222 6.34 19.44 14.78
CA CYS A 222 5.63 20.54 14.11
C CYS A 222 5.80 21.89 14.83
N ILE A 223 6.12 21.90 16.12
CA ILE A 223 6.25 23.14 16.90
C ILE A 223 7.69 23.71 16.79
N ARG A 224 8.71 22.87 16.63
CA ARG A 224 10.12 23.31 16.64
C ARG A 224 10.58 23.95 15.32
N ASP A 225 9.99 23.59 14.20
CA ASP A 225 10.34 24.17 12.89
C ASP A 225 9.66 25.52 12.61
N ARG A 226 8.67 25.93 13.41
CA ARG A 226 8.04 27.26 13.30
C ARG A 226 8.89 28.43 13.85
N PHE A 227 9.96 28.15 14.55
CA PHE A 227 10.82 29.18 15.20
C PHE A 227 12.23 29.31 14.58
N LYS A 228 12.47 28.76 13.38
CA LYS A 228 13.73 28.96 12.64
C LYS A 228 13.50 29.60 11.28
N VAL A 229 12.82 30.74 11.27
CA VAL A 229 12.85 31.70 10.17
C VAL A 229 13.10 33.07 10.82
N GLU A 230 14.34 33.38 11.07
CA GLU A 230 14.93 34.71 11.13
C GLU A 230 16.17 34.72 10.24
#